data_7be29efee072f8634e8dc27682f5527f
#
_entry.id   7be29efee072f8634e8dc27682f5527f
#
_cell.length_a   1.000
_cell.length_b   1.000
_cell.length_c   1.000
_cell.angle_alpha   90.00
_cell.angle_beta   90.00
_cell.angle_gamma   90.00
#
_symmetry.space_group_name_H-M   'P 1'
#
loop_
_entity.id
_entity.type
_entity.pdbx_description
1 polymer ?
#
loop_
_entity_poly.entity_id
_entity_poly.type
_entity_poly.pdbx_seq_one_letter_code
_entity_poly.pdbx_strand_id
1 'polypeptide(L)'
;MDHPHLKYQRLIDFCKALPPTSVAVAHPCDEASLTGAMDAARAGLIAPLLVGPRDRIEATARRFGIDISGVPIIDVPHSHAAAERAVELVREGSAEALMKGSLHTDELMGAVVRRESGLRTSRRVSHCFVMDVPSYSETLIITDAAVNIAPSLKDKTDIIQNAIDLAH
;
A
#
# COMPACT_ATOMS: atom_id res chain seq x y z
N MET A 1 28.07 11.44 13.81
CA MET A 1 27.11 12.42 13.31
C MET A 1 26.04 11.60 12.60
N ASP A 2 24.87 11.48 13.22
CA ASP A 2 23.75 10.82 12.58
C ASP A 2 23.34 11.67 11.37
N HIS A 3 23.59 11.16 10.19
CA HIS A 3 23.02 11.73 8.98
C HIS A 3 21.53 11.38 9.00
N PRO A 4 20.65 12.35 9.17
CA PRO A 4 19.22 12.10 9.13
C PRO A 4 18.87 11.47 7.77
N HIS A 5 17.80 10.70 7.70
CA HIS A 5 17.28 9.97 6.53
C HIS A 5 17.06 10.88 5.29
N LEU A 6 18.13 11.44 4.76
CA LEU A 6 18.10 12.44 3.68
C LEU A 6 17.56 11.88 2.36
N LYS A 7 17.82 10.60 2.09
CA LYS A 7 17.31 9.94 0.88
C LYS A 7 15.80 9.74 0.96
N TYR A 8 15.31 9.30 2.12
CA TYR A 8 13.88 9.20 2.38
C TYR A 8 13.21 10.57 2.27
N GLN A 9 13.78 11.61 2.88
CA GLN A 9 13.21 12.96 2.82
C GLN A 9 13.16 13.49 1.39
N ARG A 10 14.21 13.28 0.58
CA ARG A 10 14.24 13.65 -0.84
C ARG A 10 13.14 12.95 -1.65
N LEU A 11 12.93 11.65 -1.40
CA LEU A 11 11.86 10.89 -2.05
C LEU A 11 10.48 11.46 -1.69
N ILE A 12 10.23 11.72 -0.41
CA ILE A 12 8.98 12.33 0.04
C ILE A 12 8.77 13.72 -0.59
N ASP A 13 9.79 14.56 -0.59
CA ASP A 13 9.69 15.90 -1.15
C ASP A 13 9.46 15.88 -2.67
N PHE A 14 10.06 14.93 -3.37
CA PHE A 14 9.78 14.68 -4.78
C PHE A 14 8.32 14.25 -5.00
N CYS A 15 7.82 13.30 -4.22
CA CYS A 15 6.44 12.81 -4.32
C CYS A 15 5.41 13.89 -4.02
N LYS A 16 5.68 14.80 -3.08
CA LYS A 16 4.78 15.93 -2.76
C LYS A 16 4.57 16.92 -3.92
N ALA A 17 5.48 16.95 -4.89
CA ALA A 17 5.33 17.77 -6.09
C ALA A 17 4.41 17.15 -7.15
N LEU A 18 4.02 15.88 -6.96
CA LEU A 18 3.11 15.13 -7.84
C LEU A 18 1.67 15.19 -7.31
N PRO A 19 0.67 14.97 -8.15
CA PRO A 19 -0.70 14.76 -7.68
C PRO A 19 -0.77 13.56 -6.71
N PRO A 20 -1.59 13.64 -5.63
CA PRO A 20 -1.72 12.53 -4.70
C PRO A 20 -2.34 11.30 -5.40
N THR A 21 -1.73 10.13 -5.18
CA THR A 21 -2.19 8.86 -5.72
C THR A 21 -3.49 8.42 -5.03
N SER A 22 -4.50 8.04 -5.80
CA SER A 22 -5.73 7.45 -5.25
C SER A 22 -5.46 6.05 -4.71
N VAL A 23 -5.73 5.82 -3.40
CA VAL A 23 -5.38 4.57 -2.72
C VAL A 23 -6.59 3.96 -2.00
N ALA A 24 -6.94 2.72 -2.35
CA ALA A 24 -7.92 1.94 -1.59
C ALA A 24 -7.25 1.33 -0.35
N VAL A 25 -7.64 1.82 0.83
CA VAL A 25 -7.11 1.36 2.13
C VAL A 25 -8.04 0.26 2.66
N ALA A 26 -7.59 -1.00 2.58
CA ALA A 26 -8.39 -2.16 2.94
C ALA A 26 -8.44 -2.38 4.46
N HIS A 27 -9.62 -2.23 5.06
CA HIS A 27 -9.94 -2.50 6.47
C HIS A 27 -9.06 -1.72 7.47
N PRO A 28 -9.01 -0.38 7.45
CA PRO A 28 -8.22 0.42 8.39
C PRO A 28 -8.93 0.56 9.74
N CYS A 29 -9.08 -0.55 10.46
CA CYS A 29 -9.87 -0.65 11.70
C CYS A 29 -9.01 -0.75 12.97
N ASP A 30 -7.74 -0.36 12.91
CA ASP A 30 -6.85 -0.16 14.06
C ASP A 30 -6.11 1.16 13.97
N GLU A 31 -5.46 1.56 15.08
CA GLU A 31 -4.74 2.81 15.20
C GLU A 31 -3.66 2.97 14.12
N ALA A 32 -2.81 1.96 13.98
CA ALA A 32 -1.63 2.04 13.12
C ALA A 32 -2.01 2.22 11.64
N SER A 33 -2.97 1.43 11.16
CA SER A 33 -3.38 1.48 9.75
C SER A 33 -4.14 2.76 9.41
N LEU A 34 -5.02 3.22 10.31
CA LEU A 34 -5.78 4.45 10.07
C LEU A 34 -4.88 5.68 10.16
N THR A 35 -4.01 5.75 11.19
CA THR A 35 -3.04 6.84 11.34
C THR A 35 -2.10 6.90 10.13
N GLY A 36 -1.55 5.77 9.71
CA GLY A 36 -0.63 5.71 8.55
C GLY A 36 -1.28 6.20 7.25
N ALA A 37 -2.55 5.84 7.00
CA ALA A 37 -3.28 6.32 5.85
C ALA A 37 -3.52 7.84 5.91
N MET A 38 -3.92 8.35 7.08
CA MET A 38 -4.19 9.78 7.28
C MET A 38 -2.92 10.62 7.29
N ASP A 39 -1.80 10.10 7.80
CA ASP A 39 -0.50 10.78 7.72
C ASP A 39 -0.02 10.92 6.28
N ALA A 40 -0.15 9.87 5.47
CA ALA A 40 0.17 9.91 4.06
C ALA A 40 -0.73 10.90 3.29
N ALA A 41 -2.02 10.97 3.63
CA ALA A 41 -2.95 11.94 3.06
C ALA A 41 -2.59 13.38 3.44
N ARG A 42 -2.30 13.64 4.73
CA ARG A 42 -1.85 14.95 5.22
C ARG A 42 -0.52 15.39 4.61
N ALA A 43 0.35 14.43 4.31
CA ALA A 43 1.59 14.71 3.60
C ALA A 43 1.38 15.00 2.11
N GLY A 44 0.16 14.89 1.57
CA GLY A 44 -0.15 15.10 0.15
C GLY A 44 0.29 13.96 -0.76
N LEU A 45 0.59 12.78 -0.21
CA LEU A 45 1.08 11.63 -0.98
C LEU A 45 -0.06 10.80 -1.58
N ILE A 46 -1.17 10.67 -0.84
CA ILE A 46 -2.31 9.85 -1.26
C ILE A 46 -3.64 10.58 -1.10
N ALA A 47 -4.62 10.16 -1.91
CA ALA A 47 -6.05 10.43 -1.73
C ALA A 47 -6.71 9.11 -1.29
N PRO A 48 -6.93 8.88 0.02
CA PRO A 48 -7.38 7.60 0.52
C PRO A 48 -8.89 7.38 0.31
N LEU A 49 -9.26 6.14 -0.05
CA LEU A 49 -10.60 5.59 0.00
C LEU A 49 -10.60 4.53 1.11
N LEU A 50 -11.25 4.79 2.24
CA LEU A 50 -11.28 3.87 3.38
C LEU A 50 -12.32 2.79 3.11
N VAL A 51 -11.90 1.53 2.99
CA VAL A 51 -12.78 0.40 2.66
C VAL A 51 -12.90 -0.54 3.86
N GLY A 52 -14.07 -0.60 4.48
CA GLY A 52 -14.27 -1.43 5.66
C GLY A 52 -15.54 -1.10 6.43
N PRO A 53 -15.82 -1.78 7.56
CA PRO A 53 -16.98 -1.48 8.38
C PRO A 53 -16.93 -0.04 8.91
N ARG A 54 -17.86 0.79 8.42
CA ARG A 54 -17.93 2.23 8.76
C ARG A 54 -17.87 2.46 10.26
N ASP A 55 -18.72 1.78 11.01
CA ASP A 55 -18.81 1.97 12.46
C ASP A 55 -17.46 1.70 13.16
N ARG A 56 -16.70 0.70 12.69
CA ARG A 56 -15.38 0.37 13.24
C ARG A 56 -14.33 1.40 12.88
N ILE A 57 -14.31 1.87 11.66
CA ILE A 57 -13.40 2.93 11.19
C ILE A 57 -13.65 4.21 12.00
N GLU A 58 -14.91 4.64 12.11
CA GLU A 58 -15.28 5.82 12.87
C GLU A 58 -15.02 5.66 14.38
N ALA A 59 -15.26 4.47 14.95
CA ALA A 59 -14.93 4.20 16.35
C ALA A 59 -13.42 4.26 16.58
N THR A 60 -12.62 3.74 15.68
CA THR A 60 -11.14 3.84 15.71
C THR A 60 -10.71 5.31 15.63
N ALA A 61 -11.25 6.07 14.70
CA ALA A 61 -10.96 7.50 14.55
C ALA A 61 -11.27 8.27 15.81
N ARG A 62 -12.47 8.08 16.39
CA ARG A 62 -12.87 8.75 17.67
C ARG A 62 -11.98 8.34 18.83
N ARG A 63 -11.65 7.06 18.95
CA ARG A 63 -10.84 6.52 20.07
C ARG A 63 -9.44 7.12 20.09
N PHE A 64 -8.83 7.30 18.94
CA PHE A 64 -7.44 7.75 18.80
C PHE A 64 -7.30 9.22 18.35
N GLY A 65 -8.42 9.95 18.24
CA GLY A 65 -8.41 11.36 17.84
C GLY A 65 -7.91 11.60 16.42
N ILE A 66 -8.17 10.64 15.50
CA ILE A 66 -7.73 10.73 14.10
C ILE A 66 -8.83 11.44 13.31
N ASP A 67 -8.49 12.56 12.69
CA ASP A 67 -9.42 13.28 11.81
C ASP A 67 -9.54 12.58 10.45
N ILE A 68 -10.74 12.10 10.15
CA ILE A 68 -11.12 11.48 8.87
C ILE A 68 -12.18 12.30 8.13
N SER A 69 -12.36 13.57 8.51
CA SER A 69 -13.36 14.46 7.91
C SER A 69 -13.11 14.62 6.41
N GLY A 70 -14.16 14.44 5.62
CA GLY A 70 -14.07 14.57 4.16
C GLY A 70 -13.44 13.38 3.44
N VAL A 71 -12.98 12.35 4.17
CA VAL A 71 -12.42 11.13 3.56
C VAL A 71 -13.55 10.15 3.23
N PRO A 72 -13.65 9.67 1.97
CA PRO A 72 -14.68 8.71 1.59
C PRO A 72 -14.51 7.37 2.34
N ILE A 73 -15.62 6.86 2.89
CA ILE A 73 -15.69 5.52 3.48
C ILE A 73 -16.62 4.67 2.63
N ILE A 74 -16.08 3.58 2.09
CA ILE A 74 -16.81 2.55 1.37
C ILE A 74 -17.15 1.46 2.37
N ASP A 75 -18.41 1.44 2.80
CA ASP A 75 -18.89 0.56 3.84
C ASP A 75 -19.03 -0.88 3.36
N VAL A 76 -18.37 -1.81 4.05
CA VAL A 76 -18.44 -3.25 3.81
C VAL A 76 -18.34 -3.98 5.15
N PRO A 77 -18.95 -5.19 5.30
CA PRO A 77 -19.21 -5.76 6.60
C PRO A 77 -18.00 -6.33 7.35
N HIS A 78 -16.92 -6.73 6.66
CA HIS A 78 -15.78 -7.42 7.28
C HIS A 78 -14.51 -7.33 6.41
N SER A 79 -13.37 -7.84 6.94
CA SER A 79 -12.05 -7.73 6.31
C SER A 79 -11.96 -8.37 4.92
N HIS A 80 -12.54 -9.54 4.71
CA HIS A 80 -12.56 -10.21 3.40
C HIS A 80 -13.32 -9.36 2.36
N ALA A 81 -14.49 -8.83 2.72
CA ALA A 81 -15.24 -7.94 1.84
C ALA A 81 -14.48 -6.64 1.58
N ALA A 82 -13.70 -6.14 2.56
CA ALA A 82 -12.85 -4.97 2.37
C ALA A 82 -11.71 -5.25 1.39
N ALA A 83 -11.06 -6.42 1.48
CA ALA A 83 -10.02 -6.83 0.53
C ALA A 83 -10.58 -6.95 -0.90
N GLU A 84 -11.72 -7.61 -1.06
CA GLU A 84 -12.38 -7.78 -2.37
C GLU A 84 -12.78 -6.44 -2.98
N ARG A 85 -13.46 -5.58 -2.21
CA ARG A 85 -13.91 -4.28 -2.69
C ARG A 85 -12.75 -3.34 -3.00
N ALA A 86 -11.68 -3.35 -2.21
CA ALA A 86 -10.48 -2.57 -2.48
C ALA A 86 -9.81 -2.98 -3.81
N VAL A 87 -9.70 -4.29 -4.07
CA VAL A 87 -9.19 -4.81 -5.35
C VAL A 87 -10.10 -4.41 -6.51
N GLU A 88 -11.42 -4.46 -6.33
CA GLU A 88 -12.39 -4.05 -7.35
C GLU A 88 -12.24 -2.56 -7.71
N LEU A 89 -12.07 -1.67 -6.71
CA LEU A 89 -11.83 -0.24 -6.94
C LEU A 89 -10.59 0.03 -7.81
N VAL A 90 -9.53 -0.75 -7.62
CA VAL A 90 -8.34 -0.64 -8.48
C VAL A 90 -8.64 -1.14 -9.89
N ARG A 91 -9.37 -2.25 -10.04
CA ARG A 91 -9.77 -2.76 -11.35
C ARG A 91 -10.67 -1.80 -12.13
N GLU A 92 -11.54 -1.10 -11.44
CA GLU A 92 -12.46 -0.09 -12.01
C GLU A 92 -11.75 1.23 -12.33
N GLY A 93 -10.50 1.41 -11.89
CA GLY A 93 -9.76 2.66 -12.03
C GLY A 93 -10.19 3.76 -11.06
N SER A 94 -10.98 3.43 -10.03
CA SER A 94 -11.36 4.34 -8.95
C SER A 94 -10.24 4.54 -7.93
N ALA A 95 -9.29 3.62 -7.87
CA ALA A 95 -8.04 3.71 -7.14
C ALA A 95 -6.88 3.23 -8.00
N GLU A 96 -5.68 3.76 -7.76
CA GLU A 96 -4.45 3.40 -8.49
C GLU A 96 -3.59 2.41 -7.71
N ALA A 97 -3.78 2.36 -6.39
CA ALA A 97 -3.00 1.49 -5.51
C ALA A 97 -3.85 0.93 -4.36
N LEU A 98 -3.31 -0.11 -3.71
CA LEU A 98 -3.86 -0.73 -2.51
C LEU A 98 -2.97 -0.43 -1.31
N MET A 99 -3.58 -0.10 -0.16
CA MET A 99 -2.90 -0.07 1.13
C MET A 99 -3.54 -1.10 2.05
N LYS A 100 -2.71 -1.94 2.66
CA LYS A 100 -3.14 -2.92 3.64
C LYS A 100 -3.43 -2.25 4.99
N GLY A 101 -4.62 -2.43 5.50
CA GLY A 101 -4.99 -2.04 6.86
C GLY A 101 -4.82 -3.18 7.87
N SER A 102 -5.76 -3.32 8.81
CA SER A 102 -5.74 -4.28 9.93
C SER A 102 -6.34 -5.66 9.57
N LEU A 103 -6.12 -6.12 8.36
CA LEU A 103 -6.48 -7.48 7.91
C LEU A 103 -5.23 -8.34 7.73
N HIS A 104 -5.38 -9.67 7.65
CA HIS A 104 -4.26 -10.55 7.38
C HIS A 104 -3.73 -10.38 5.95
N THR A 105 -2.41 -10.56 5.77
CA THR A 105 -1.78 -10.40 4.44
C THR A 105 -2.31 -11.40 3.42
N ASP A 106 -2.61 -12.62 3.84
CA ASP A 106 -3.20 -13.67 3.01
C ASP A 106 -4.62 -13.33 2.54
N GLU A 107 -5.42 -12.63 3.35
CA GLU A 107 -6.75 -12.14 2.93
C GLU A 107 -6.62 -11.15 1.75
N LEU A 108 -5.76 -10.14 1.88
CA LEU A 108 -5.55 -9.15 0.83
C LEU A 108 -4.91 -9.78 -0.40
N MET A 109 -3.83 -10.54 -0.22
CA MET A 109 -3.14 -11.19 -1.32
C MET A 109 -4.01 -12.23 -2.02
N GLY A 110 -4.87 -12.95 -1.28
CA GLY A 110 -5.86 -13.85 -1.85
C GLY A 110 -6.80 -13.14 -2.82
N ALA A 111 -7.27 -11.93 -2.49
CA ALA A 111 -8.08 -11.12 -3.40
C ALA A 111 -7.26 -10.60 -4.61
N VAL A 112 -6.03 -10.11 -4.38
CA VAL A 112 -5.14 -9.58 -5.42
C VAL A 112 -4.80 -10.63 -6.48
N VAL A 113 -4.52 -11.88 -6.07
CA VAL A 113 -4.07 -12.93 -7.01
C VAL A 113 -5.19 -13.78 -7.61
N ARG A 114 -6.45 -13.49 -7.36
CA ARG A 114 -7.57 -14.20 -8.01
C ARG A 114 -7.49 -14.07 -9.52
N ARG A 115 -7.82 -15.15 -10.24
CA ARG A 115 -7.69 -15.18 -11.71
C ARG A 115 -8.68 -14.25 -12.41
N GLU A 116 -9.94 -14.25 -11.98
CA GLU A 116 -11.03 -13.55 -12.68
C GLU A 116 -11.30 -12.16 -12.12
N SER A 117 -11.12 -11.96 -10.80
CA SER A 117 -11.48 -10.74 -10.08
C SER A 117 -10.29 -10.01 -9.43
N GLY A 118 -9.05 -10.55 -9.54
CA GLY A 118 -7.85 -9.96 -8.97
C GLY A 118 -7.14 -8.97 -9.90
N LEU A 119 -5.91 -8.62 -9.53
CA LEU A 119 -5.04 -7.68 -10.23
C LEU A 119 -3.88 -8.39 -10.95
N ARG A 120 -4.04 -9.67 -11.25
CA ARG A 120 -2.99 -10.45 -11.91
C ARG A 120 -2.67 -9.91 -13.30
N THR A 121 -1.38 -9.83 -13.57
CA THR A 121 -0.83 -9.60 -14.90
C THR A 121 -0.13 -10.87 -15.39
N SER A 122 0.60 -10.78 -16.51
CA SER A 122 1.48 -11.84 -17.00
C SER A 122 2.75 -12.02 -16.15
N ARG A 123 3.08 -11.03 -15.32
CA ARG A 123 4.26 -11.05 -14.42
C ARG A 123 3.96 -11.67 -13.08
N ARG A 124 5.00 -12.22 -12.47
CA ARG A 124 4.97 -12.70 -11.09
C ARG A 124 4.89 -11.52 -10.11
N VAL A 125 4.04 -11.62 -9.09
CA VAL A 125 4.04 -10.67 -7.96
C VAL A 125 5.33 -10.85 -7.17
N SER A 126 5.97 -9.75 -6.79
CA SER A 126 7.17 -9.74 -5.97
C SER A 126 7.11 -8.61 -4.93
N HIS A 127 8.00 -8.70 -3.94
CA HIS A 127 8.10 -7.72 -2.87
C HIS A 127 9.38 -6.90 -3.03
N CYS A 128 9.29 -5.57 -2.93
CA CYS A 128 10.42 -4.66 -2.96
C CYS A 128 10.47 -3.84 -1.67
N PHE A 129 11.63 -3.83 -1.00
CA PHE A 129 11.97 -2.85 0.02
C PHE A 129 12.81 -1.73 -0.60
N VAL A 130 12.37 -0.50 -0.44
CA VAL A 130 13.18 0.70 -0.73
C VAL A 130 13.85 1.13 0.57
N MET A 131 15.17 1.01 0.63
CA MET A 131 15.96 1.16 1.87
C MET A 131 16.76 2.45 1.87
N ASP A 132 16.58 3.25 2.92
CA ASP A 132 17.47 4.35 3.26
C ASP A 132 18.49 3.88 4.31
N VAL A 133 19.65 3.42 3.85
CA VAL A 133 20.75 2.92 4.72
C VAL A 133 21.71 4.07 4.99
N PRO A 134 21.88 4.53 6.25
CA PRO A 134 22.73 5.70 6.56
C PRO A 134 24.19 5.57 6.13
N SER A 135 24.74 4.35 6.15
CA SER A 135 26.14 4.06 5.79
C SER A 135 26.34 3.82 4.28
N TYR A 136 25.31 3.90 3.45
CA TYR A 136 25.37 3.69 2.00
C TYR A 136 24.91 4.93 1.27
N SER A 137 25.62 5.35 0.22
CA SER A 137 25.36 6.62 -0.47
C SER A 137 24.06 6.64 -1.26
N GLU A 138 23.67 5.50 -1.83
CA GLU A 138 22.52 5.40 -2.71
C GLU A 138 21.31 4.75 -2.01
N THR A 139 20.12 4.96 -2.56
CA THR A 139 18.93 4.20 -2.18
C THR A 139 19.05 2.77 -2.70
N LEU A 140 18.78 1.80 -1.84
CA LEU A 140 18.82 0.38 -2.21
C LEU A 140 17.40 -0.16 -2.38
N ILE A 141 17.19 -0.95 -3.43
CA ILE A 141 15.98 -1.77 -3.59
C ILE A 141 16.36 -3.23 -3.37
N ILE A 142 15.75 -3.85 -2.37
CA ILE A 142 15.95 -5.28 -2.04
C ILE A 142 14.70 -6.05 -2.48
N THR A 143 14.89 -7.05 -3.34
CA THR A 143 13.83 -7.90 -3.90
C THR A 143 14.33 -9.34 -4.13
N ASP A 144 13.55 -10.40 -4.10
CA ASP A 144 12.21 -10.54 -3.53
C ASP A 144 12.36 -10.88 -2.05
N ALA A 145 11.81 -10.08 -1.18
CA ALA A 145 12.09 -10.24 0.24
C ALA A 145 11.07 -11.15 0.97
N ALA A 146 9.86 -11.37 0.42
CA ALA A 146 8.82 -12.00 1.22
C ALA A 146 7.74 -12.79 0.46
N VAL A 147 7.69 -12.78 -0.87
CA VAL A 147 6.57 -13.39 -1.61
C VAL A 147 6.93 -14.73 -2.25
N ASN A 148 8.13 -14.87 -2.82
CA ASN A 148 8.53 -16.07 -3.55
C ASN A 148 9.59 -16.87 -2.78
N ILE A 149 9.22 -18.03 -2.24
CA ILE A 149 10.10 -18.85 -1.37
C ILE A 149 11.22 -19.52 -2.17
N ALA A 150 10.91 -20.06 -3.37
CA ALA A 150 11.87 -20.76 -4.21
C ALA A 150 11.64 -20.42 -5.70
N PRO A 151 11.93 -19.18 -6.12
CA PRO A 151 11.64 -18.74 -7.49
C PRO A 151 12.52 -19.46 -8.51
N SER A 152 11.92 -19.91 -9.62
CA SER A 152 12.62 -20.41 -10.80
C SER A 152 13.40 -19.29 -11.49
N LEU A 153 14.24 -19.63 -12.48
CA LEU A 153 14.95 -18.62 -13.28
C LEU A 153 13.98 -17.66 -13.98
N LYS A 154 12.87 -18.18 -14.50
CA LYS A 154 11.82 -17.36 -15.12
C LYS A 154 11.17 -16.40 -14.10
N ASP A 155 10.84 -16.90 -12.90
CA ASP A 155 10.26 -16.05 -11.85
C ASP A 155 11.23 -14.94 -11.44
N LYS A 156 12.55 -15.25 -11.37
CA LYS A 156 13.59 -14.25 -11.05
C LYS A 156 13.67 -13.13 -12.10
N THR A 157 13.43 -13.45 -13.37
CA THR A 157 13.37 -12.43 -14.43
C THR A 157 12.24 -11.43 -14.16
N ASP A 158 11.04 -11.90 -13.83
CA ASP A 158 9.91 -11.04 -13.49
C ASP A 158 10.18 -10.22 -12.22
N ILE A 159 10.74 -10.84 -11.18
CA ILE A 159 11.09 -10.20 -9.90
C ILE A 159 12.06 -9.03 -10.13
N ILE A 160 13.13 -9.27 -10.90
CA ILE A 160 14.13 -8.25 -11.22
C ILE A 160 13.50 -7.12 -12.04
N GLN A 161 12.69 -7.47 -13.06
CA GLN A 161 12.03 -6.48 -13.89
C GLN A 161 11.06 -5.59 -13.09
N ASN A 162 10.32 -6.15 -12.12
CA ASN A 162 9.46 -5.36 -11.23
C ASN A 162 10.27 -4.34 -10.41
N ALA A 163 11.45 -4.72 -9.91
CA ALA A 163 12.33 -3.82 -9.16
C ALA A 163 12.92 -2.72 -10.06
N ILE A 164 13.27 -3.05 -11.31
CA ILE A 164 13.76 -2.08 -12.30
C ILE A 164 12.65 -1.06 -12.63
N ASP A 165 11.44 -1.55 -12.89
CA ASP A 165 10.30 -0.67 -13.21
C ASP A 165 9.93 0.24 -12.02
N LEU A 166 10.11 -0.23 -10.77
CA LEU A 166 9.90 0.58 -9.56
C LEU A 166 10.99 1.65 -9.40
N ALA A 167 12.21 1.40 -9.88
CA ALA A 167 13.33 2.33 -9.76
C ALA A 167 13.26 3.49 -10.78
N HIS A 168 12.53 3.31 -11.87
CA HIS A 168 12.36 4.29 -12.96
C HIS A 168 11.08 5.11 -12.83
#